data_157e4c3e8df6e764c08bae8a18047b3c
#
_entry.id   157e4c3e8df6e764c08bae8a18047b3c
#
_cell.length_a   1.000
_cell.length_b   1.000
_cell.length_c   1.000
_cell.angle_alpha   90.00
_cell.angle_beta   90.00
_cell.angle_gamma   90.00
#
_symmetry.space_group_name_H-M   'P 1'
#
loop_
_entity.id
_entity.type
_entity.pdbx_description
1 polymer ?
#
loop_
_entity_poly.entity_id
_entity_poly.type
_entity_poly.pdbx_seq_one_letter_code
_entity_poly.pdbx_strand_id
1 'polypeptide(L)'
;MKIYLAGFKGIQNHFNKSTKDIYLLSSFWEHKGGRYKDYVMQKKHILDSGAFTAINDKTGKYKNFDWDIYCDKYISFIKKTKQKLFFELDIDCVVGLKKVEYYRKKIEDAIGIAPIVCWHQNRGSDYWIKCCEDYNYVALGTTTATKIGKKIRSNPWSLKWFINHAHNNNAKIHGLGFTSTKWLRKLNFDSVDSTSWLSGRYGSIFKFKNQKLNQYNPKNKRVKDWYALHIHNFVEWVKFSNFAEKNF
;
A
#
# COMPACT_ATOMS: atom_id res chain seq x y z
N MET A 1 -8.01 3.87 12.60
CA MET A 1 -7.52 3.37 11.28
C MET A 1 -6.28 4.15 10.85
N LYS A 2 -5.25 3.48 10.32
CA LYS A 2 -4.01 4.11 9.83
C LYS A 2 -4.07 4.32 8.33
N ILE A 3 -3.75 5.52 7.83
CA ILE A 3 -3.70 5.78 6.38
C ILE A 3 -2.24 6.03 5.99
N TYR A 4 -1.65 5.11 5.26
CA TYR A 4 -0.29 5.21 4.76
C TYR A 4 -0.26 5.99 3.44
N LEU A 5 0.56 7.03 3.36
CA LEU A 5 0.71 7.86 2.16
C LEU A 5 1.86 7.32 1.31
N ALA A 6 1.52 6.76 0.15
CA ALA A 6 2.48 6.20 -0.78
C ALA A 6 3.00 7.24 -1.78
N GLY A 7 4.23 7.05 -2.30
CA GLY A 7 4.84 7.95 -3.28
C GLY A 7 5.56 9.18 -2.71
N PHE A 8 5.84 9.21 -1.42
CA PHE A 8 6.50 10.33 -0.72
C PHE A 8 7.86 10.72 -1.31
N LYS A 9 8.58 9.78 -1.91
CA LYS A 9 9.90 10.01 -2.53
C LYS A 9 9.93 11.24 -3.45
N GLY A 10 8.84 11.50 -4.19
CA GLY A 10 8.74 12.62 -5.12
C GLY A 10 8.78 14.00 -4.48
N ILE A 11 8.42 14.12 -3.20
CA ILE A 11 8.37 15.39 -2.48
C ILE A 11 9.24 15.40 -1.21
N GLN A 12 10.00 14.35 -0.96
CA GLN A 12 10.79 14.17 0.28
C GLN A 12 11.74 15.33 0.57
N ASN A 13 12.27 16.01 -0.46
CA ASN A 13 13.20 17.12 -0.30
C ASN A 13 12.56 18.38 0.28
N HIS A 14 11.23 18.50 0.16
CA HIS A 14 10.47 19.61 0.75
C HIS A 14 10.31 19.45 2.28
N PHE A 15 10.33 18.22 2.80
CA PHE A 15 10.08 17.91 4.21
C PHE A 15 11.39 17.55 4.92
N ASN A 16 12.18 18.57 5.27
CA ASN A 16 13.55 18.38 5.74
C ASN A 16 13.73 17.71 7.11
N LYS A 17 12.72 17.60 7.99
CA LYS A 17 13.00 17.09 9.36
C LYS A 17 11.85 16.37 10.11
N SER A 18 10.64 16.31 9.65
CA SER A 18 9.55 15.82 10.52
C SER A 18 8.52 14.93 9.84
N THR A 19 8.95 13.74 9.42
CA THR A 19 8.01 12.71 8.93
C THR A 19 7.73 11.61 9.95
N LYS A 20 8.35 11.66 11.14
CA LYS A 20 8.27 10.60 12.16
C LYS A 20 6.86 10.24 12.59
N ASP A 21 5.93 11.20 12.52
CA ASP A 21 4.54 11.04 12.90
C ASP A 21 3.60 10.79 11.72
N ILE A 22 4.12 10.68 10.51
CA ILE A 22 3.35 10.44 9.30
C ILE A 22 3.43 8.96 8.92
N TYR A 23 2.30 8.32 8.65
CA TYR A 23 2.26 6.98 8.10
C TYR A 23 2.65 7.02 6.62
N LEU A 24 3.79 6.42 6.29
CA LEU A 24 4.33 6.39 4.93
C LEU A 24 4.44 4.96 4.41
N LEU A 25 4.17 4.79 3.12
CA LEU A 25 4.45 3.57 2.39
C LEU A 25 5.43 3.88 1.26
N SER A 26 6.47 3.07 1.14
CA SER A 26 7.37 3.15 -0.01
C SER A 26 7.65 1.78 -0.59
N SER A 27 7.95 1.75 -1.87
CA SER A 27 8.24 0.52 -2.59
C SER A 27 9.74 0.21 -2.57
N PHE A 28 10.11 -1.05 -2.34
CA PHE A 28 11.50 -1.50 -2.50
C PHE A 28 12.03 -1.22 -3.91
N TRP A 29 11.17 -1.30 -4.93
CA TRP A 29 11.55 -0.93 -6.31
C TRP A 29 12.13 0.49 -6.41
N GLU A 30 11.62 1.43 -5.64
CA GLU A 30 12.12 2.81 -5.60
C GLU A 30 13.50 2.92 -4.96
N HIS A 31 13.88 1.95 -4.12
CA HIS A 31 15.09 1.94 -3.30
C HIS A 31 16.15 0.93 -3.75
N LYS A 32 15.86 0.09 -4.74
CA LYS A 32 16.76 -0.98 -5.21
C LYS A 32 18.15 -0.51 -5.63
N GLY A 33 18.33 0.77 -5.95
CA GLY A 33 19.62 1.40 -6.24
C GLY A 33 20.45 1.77 -5.00
N GLY A 34 20.05 1.34 -3.80
CA GLY A 34 20.78 1.54 -2.55
C GLY A 34 20.65 2.93 -1.91
N ARG A 35 19.98 3.87 -2.58
CA ARG A 35 19.73 5.21 -2.02
C ARG A 35 18.34 5.26 -1.38
N TYR A 36 18.30 5.37 -0.08
CA TYR A 36 17.06 5.59 0.68
C TYR A 36 17.31 6.64 1.75
N LYS A 37 16.27 7.32 2.19
CA LYS A 37 16.32 8.32 3.26
C LYS A 37 15.76 7.78 4.56
N ASP A 38 15.99 8.50 5.65
CA ASP A 38 15.65 8.13 7.01
C ASP A 38 14.16 7.82 7.22
N TYR A 39 13.25 8.38 6.38
CA TYR A 39 11.83 8.10 6.49
C TYR A 39 11.49 6.61 6.28
N VAL A 40 12.32 5.87 5.53
CA VAL A 40 12.13 4.42 5.33
C VAL A 40 12.40 3.64 6.62
N MET A 41 13.22 4.19 7.52
CA MET A 41 13.59 3.56 8.80
C MET A 41 12.70 4.00 9.97
N GLN A 42 11.69 4.82 9.73
CA GLN A 42 10.80 5.29 10.80
C GLN A 42 9.78 4.23 11.23
N LYS A 43 9.25 4.34 12.47
CA LYS A 43 8.28 3.36 13.01
C LYS A 43 6.94 3.32 12.25
N LYS A 44 6.49 4.46 11.71
CA LYS A 44 5.23 4.59 10.95
C LYS A 44 5.47 4.37 9.45
N HIS A 45 6.14 3.28 9.10
CA HIS A 45 6.45 2.94 7.72
C HIS A 45 6.02 1.51 7.38
N ILE A 46 5.49 1.31 6.17
CA ILE A 46 5.32 0.00 5.54
C ILE A 46 6.16 -0.06 4.28
N LEU A 47 6.90 -1.14 4.11
CA LEU A 47 7.65 -1.41 2.89
C LEU A 47 6.83 -2.30 1.95
N ASP A 48 6.49 -1.76 0.78
CA ASP A 48 5.93 -2.52 -0.32
C ASP A 48 7.04 -3.25 -1.09
N SER A 49 6.76 -4.45 -1.57
CA SER A 49 7.71 -5.25 -2.34
C SER A 49 8.10 -4.61 -3.68
N GLY A 50 7.24 -3.77 -4.23
CA GLY A 50 7.43 -3.16 -5.55
C GLY A 50 7.11 -4.07 -6.72
N ALA A 51 6.55 -5.24 -6.45
CA ALA A 51 6.22 -6.24 -7.46
C ALA A 51 5.31 -5.68 -8.56
N PHE A 52 4.25 -4.95 -8.18
CA PHE A 52 3.34 -4.31 -9.14
C PHE A 52 4.06 -3.37 -10.12
N THR A 53 5.00 -2.58 -9.63
CA THR A 53 5.78 -1.66 -10.47
C THR A 53 6.72 -2.42 -11.40
N ALA A 54 7.36 -3.49 -10.89
CA ALA A 54 8.25 -4.33 -11.67
C ALA A 54 7.51 -5.04 -12.82
N ILE A 55 6.31 -5.58 -12.55
CA ILE A 55 5.46 -6.28 -13.53
C ILE A 55 4.93 -5.31 -14.60
N ASN A 56 4.54 -4.10 -14.21
CA ASN A 56 3.97 -3.09 -15.11
C ASN A 56 5.01 -2.19 -15.78
N ASP A 57 6.29 -2.51 -15.65
CA ASP A 57 7.33 -1.81 -16.41
C ASP A 57 7.12 -2.04 -17.91
N LYS A 58 6.80 -0.97 -18.63
CA LYS A 58 6.49 -0.97 -20.07
C LYS A 58 7.64 -1.50 -20.95
N THR A 59 8.84 -1.61 -20.39
CA THR A 59 10.00 -2.16 -21.11
C THR A 59 9.95 -3.68 -21.29
N GLY A 60 8.97 -4.36 -20.66
CA GLY A 60 8.83 -5.83 -20.74
C GLY A 60 9.95 -6.59 -20.03
N LYS A 61 10.83 -5.91 -19.33
CA LYS A 61 11.98 -6.52 -18.62
C LYS A 61 11.58 -7.55 -17.57
N TYR A 62 10.32 -7.51 -17.10
CA TYR A 62 9.83 -8.48 -16.11
C TYR A 62 9.77 -9.92 -16.63
N LYS A 63 9.70 -10.15 -17.96
CA LYS A 63 9.66 -11.49 -18.56
C LYS A 63 10.95 -12.29 -18.32
N ASN A 64 12.09 -11.59 -18.26
CA ASN A 64 13.41 -12.17 -17.98
C ASN A 64 13.93 -11.73 -16.60
N PHE A 65 13.00 -11.40 -15.68
CA PHE A 65 13.38 -10.89 -14.38
C PHE A 65 13.65 -12.03 -13.41
N ASP A 66 14.83 -12.03 -12.81
CA ASP A 66 15.21 -13.02 -11.81
C ASP A 66 14.56 -12.66 -10.46
N TRP A 67 13.44 -13.31 -10.18
CA TRP A 67 12.68 -13.11 -8.95
C TRP A 67 13.35 -13.72 -7.73
N ASP A 68 14.19 -14.73 -7.88
CA ASP A 68 14.97 -15.30 -6.78
C ASP A 68 16.01 -14.28 -6.31
N ILE A 69 16.77 -13.68 -7.22
CA ILE A 69 17.71 -12.58 -6.91
C ILE A 69 16.98 -11.38 -6.35
N TYR A 70 15.79 -11.06 -6.88
CA TYR A 70 15.00 -9.94 -6.37
C TYR A 70 14.55 -10.17 -4.92
N CYS A 71 14.08 -11.37 -4.61
CA CYS A 71 13.70 -11.78 -3.26
C CYS A 71 14.89 -11.64 -2.29
N ASP A 72 16.08 -12.09 -2.67
CA ASP A 72 17.28 -11.99 -1.84
C ASP A 72 17.68 -10.52 -1.56
N LYS A 73 17.58 -9.67 -2.58
CA LYS A 73 17.82 -8.23 -2.43
C LYS A 73 16.76 -7.58 -1.54
N TYR A 74 15.50 -8.01 -1.64
CA TYR A 74 14.40 -7.52 -0.81
C TYR A 74 14.63 -7.90 0.67
N ILE A 75 14.99 -9.17 0.94
CA ILE A 75 15.36 -9.65 2.28
C ILE A 75 16.52 -8.82 2.85
N SER A 76 17.59 -8.63 2.06
CA SER A 76 18.75 -7.84 2.47
C SER A 76 18.37 -6.40 2.80
N PHE A 77 17.45 -5.79 2.04
CA PHE A 77 16.96 -4.44 2.28
C PHE A 77 16.12 -4.36 3.57
N ILE A 78 15.22 -5.33 3.81
CA ILE A 78 14.42 -5.43 5.04
C ILE A 78 15.35 -5.48 6.26
N LYS A 79 16.38 -6.36 6.23
CA LYS A 79 17.38 -6.48 7.31
C LYS A 79 18.11 -5.17 7.54
N LYS A 80 18.66 -4.57 6.48
CA LYS A 80 19.44 -3.34 6.52
C LYS A 80 18.64 -2.16 7.08
N THR A 81 17.36 -2.04 6.70
CA THR A 81 16.49 -0.96 7.12
C THR A 81 15.67 -1.28 8.38
N LYS A 82 15.83 -2.48 8.93
CA LYS A 82 15.15 -2.97 10.13
C LYS A 82 13.62 -2.82 10.04
N GLN A 83 13.05 -3.11 8.85
CA GLN A 83 11.61 -3.02 8.64
C GLN A 83 10.86 -3.96 9.58
N LYS A 84 9.75 -3.47 10.14
CA LYS A 84 8.84 -4.26 10.98
C LYS A 84 7.54 -4.61 10.27
N LEU A 85 7.16 -3.80 9.26
CA LEU A 85 5.97 -4.01 8.44
C LEU A 85 6.40 -3.98 6.98
N PHE A 86 6.15 -5.07 6.27
CA PHE A 86 6.49 -5.21 4.85
C PHE A 86 5.55 -6.23 4.19
N PHE A 87 5.25 -6.01 2.93
CA PHE A 87 4.41 -6.93 2.16
C PHE A 87 5.21 -8.10 1.61
N GLU A 88 4.51 -9.21 1.33
CA GLU A 88 5.08 -10.32 0.55
C GLU A 88 5.37 -9.90 -0.90
N LEU A 89 6.03 -10.75 -1.66
CA LEU A 89 6.15 -10.60 -3.12
C LEU A 89 4.86 -11.11 -3.78
N ASP A 90 3.90 -10.24 -4.02
CA ASP A 90 2.58 -10.54 -4.58
C ASP A 90 2.61 -10.66 -6.12
N ILE A 91 3.43 -11.58 -6.63
CA ILE A 91 3.73 -11.80 -8.05
C ILE A 91 3.12 -13.07 -8.62
N ASP A 92 2.06 -13.57 -8.01
CA ASP A 92 1.42 -14.84 -8.40
C ASP A 92 0.90 -14.86 -9.85
N CYS A 93 0.57 -13.70 -10.42
CA CYS A 93 0.23 -13.58 -11.84
C CYS A 93 1.41 -13.86 -12.80
N VAL A 94 2.65 -13.88 -12.29
CA VAL A 94 3.87 -14.13 -13.08
C VAL A 94 4.47 -15.49 -12.78
N VAL A 95 4.63 -15.82 -11.50
CA VAL A 95 5.37 -17.02 -11.06
C VAL A 95 4.46 -18.12 -10.48
N GLY A 96 3.17 -17.84 -10.34
CA GLY A 96 2.20 -18.72 -9.70
C GLY A 96 2.22 -18.64 -8.16
N LEU A 97 1.09 -19.06 -7.56
CA LEU A 97 0.88 -18.92 -6.12
C LEU A 97 1.88 -19.73 -5.27
N LYS A 98 2.20 -20.97 -5.68
CA LYS A 98 3.18 -21.82 -4.97
C LYS A 98 4.55 -21.16 -4.84
N LYS A 99 5.01 -20.45 -5.88
CA LYS A 99 6.29 -19.74 -5.82
C LYS A 99 6.22 -18.51 -4.91
N VAL A 100 5.08 -17.82 -4.86
CA VAL A 100 4.86 -16.73 -3.90
C VAL A 100 4.89 -17.24 -2.46
N GLU A 101 4.24 -18.37 -2.18
CA GLU A 101 4.28 -19.01 -0.85
C GLU A 101 5.72 -19.42 -0.46
N TYR A 102 6.49 -19.94 -1.42
CA TYR A 102 7.91 -20.23 -1.23
C TYR A 102 8.70 -18.97 -0.86
N TYR A 103 8.52 -17.85 -1.59
CA TYR A 103 9.19 -16.59 -1.26
C TYR A 103 8.75 -16.02 0.09
N ARG A 104 7.46 -16.13 0.42
CA ARG A 104 6.94 -15.73 1.73
C ARG A 104 7.66 -16.47 2.85
N LYS A 105 7.74 -17.80 2.75
CA LYS A 105 8.45 -18.63 3.73
C LYS A 105 9.93 -18.27 3.81
N LYS A 106 10.60 -18.08 2.67
CA LYS A 106 12.01 -17.66 2.60
C LYS A 106 12.24 -16.31 3.30
N ILE A 107 11.33 -15.34 3.11
CA ILE A 107 11.38 -14.03 3.77
C ILE A 107 11.18 -14.19 5.28
N GLU A 108 10.16 -14.93 5.69
CA GLU A 108 9.84 -15.17 7.09
C GLU A 108 11.00 -15.86 7.84
N ASP A 109 11.56 -16.92 7.28
CA ASP A 109 12.71 -17.62 7.85
C ASP A 109 13.95 -16.72 7.97
N ALA A 110 14.17 -15.86 6.98
CA ALA A 110 15.34 -14.98 6.97
C ALA A 110 15.20 -13.78 7.92
N ILE A 111 13.99 -13.29 8.17
CA ILE A 111 13.71 -12.08 8.95
C ILE A 111 13.23 -12.40 10.38
N GLY A 112 12.61 -13.55 10.60
CA GLY A 112 11.94 -13.93 11.84
C GLY A 112 10.60 -13.20 12.06
N ILE A 113 10.04 -12.57 11.02
CA ILE A 113 8.75 -11.87 11.07
C ILE A 113 8.01 -12.22 9.77
N ALA A 114 6.74 -12.65 9.90
CA ALA A 114 5.89 -12.89 8.74
C ALA A 114 5.59 -11.59 7.98
N PRO A 115 5.65 -11.58 6.64
CA PRO A 115 5.21 -10.45 5.84
C PRO A 115 3.70 -10.28 5.92
N ILE A 116 3.20 -9.09 5.58
CA ILE A 116 1.77 -8.86 5.34
C ILE A 116 1.39 -9.63 4.08
N VAL A 117 0.51 -10.62 4.22
CA VAL A 117 0.11 -11.50 3.13
C VAL A 117 -0.95 -10.83 2.27
N CYS A 118 -0.71 -10.72 0.97
CA CYS A 118 -1.62 -10.08 0.03
C CYS A 118 -2.63 -11.07 -0.55
N TRP A 119 -3.89 -10.70 -0.56
CA TRP A 119 -4.92 -11.43 -1.28
C TRP A 119 -5.37 -10.64 -2.51
N HIS A 120 -5.47 -11.33 -3.63
CA HIS A 120 -6.05 -10.82 -4.87
C HIS A 120 -7.16 -11.77 -5.34
N GLN A 121 -8.12 -11.26 -6.11
CA GLN A 121 -9.33 -12.00 -6.49
C GLN A 121 -9.06 -13.33 -7.22
N ASN A 122 -7.91 -13.49 -7.85
CA ASN A 122 -7.51 -14.74 -8.53
C ASN A 122 -7.14 -15.86 -7.55
N ARG A 123 -6.92 -15.53 -6.26
CA ARG A 123 -6.56 -16.52 -5.22
C ARG A 123 -7.77 -17.21 -4.61
N GLY A 124 -8.99 -16.72 -4.87
CA GLY A 124 -10.25 -17.29 -4.35
C GLY A 124 -10.54 -17.00 -2.88
N SER A 125 -11.78 -17.23 -2.47
CA SER A 125 -12.25 -16.99 -1.09
C SER A 125 -11.60 -17.91 -0.06
N ASP A 126 -11.42 -19.19 -0.40
CA ASP A 126 -10.86 -20.17 0.52
C ASP A 126 -9.41 -19.84 0.89
N TYR A 127 -8.68 -19.26 -0.07
CA TYR A 127 -7.32 -18.77 0.21
C TYR A 127 -7.33 -17.55 1.14
N TRP A 128 -8.36 -16.68 1.06
CA TRP A 128 -8.53 -15.59 2.01
C TRP A 128 -8.74 -16.11 3.43
N ILE A 129 -9.63 -17.08 3.58
CA ILE A 129 -9.92 -17.72 4.87
C ILE A 129 -8.63 -18.25 5.48
N LYS A 130 -7.90 -19.09 4.72
CA LYS A 130 -6.62 -19.63 5.13
C LYS A 130 -5.62 -18.54 5.53
N CYS A 131 -5.49 -17.47 4.76
CA CYS A 131 -4.59 -16.38 5.11
C CYS A 131 -4.95 -15.71 6.44
N CYS A 132 -6.25 -15.54 6.73
CA CYS A 132 -6.71 -14.97 7.99
C CYS A 132 -6.46 -15.89 9.20
N GLU A 133 -6.49 -17.22 8.99
CA GLU A 133 -6.20 -18.22 10.03
C GLU A 133 -4.69 -18.31 10.32
N ASP A 134 -3.86 -18.24 9.27
CA ASP A 134 -2.43 -18.48 9.37
C ASP A 134 -1.61 -17.23 9.73
N TYR A 135 -2.12 -16.01 9.48
CA TYR A 135 -1.35 -14.76 9.58
C TYR A 135 -2.08 -13.66 10.36
N ASN A 136 -1.33 -13.00 11.22
CA ASN A 136 -1.85 -11.90 12.06
C ASN A 136 -2.07 -10.58 11.29
N TYR A 137 -1.63 -10.48 10.03
CA TYR A 137 -1.83 -9.30 9.21
C TYR A 137 -1.94 -9.68 7.73
N VAL A 138 -3.09 -9.39 7.16
CA VAL A 138 -3.43 -9.68 5.77
C VAL A 138 -3.76 -8.41 5.01
N ALA A 139 -3.60 -8.43 3.70
CA ALA A 139 -3.91 -7.29 2.84
C ALA A 139 -4.91 -7.68 1.76
N LEU A 140 -5.94 -6.86 1.61
CA LEU A 140 -6.97 -7.01 0.58
C LEU A 140 -6.60 -6.18 -0.65
N GLY A 141 -6.13 -6.87 -1.70
CA GLY A 141 -5.81 -6.31 -3.00
C GLY A 141 -6.93 -6.54 -4.00
N THR A 142 -7.70 -5.50 -4.31
CA THR A 142 -8.74 -5.57 -5.33
C THR A 142 -8.41 -4.60 -6.47
N THR A 143 -8.16 -5.14 -7.66
CA THR A 143 -7.91 -4.30 -8.85
C THR A 143 -9.22 -3.82 -9.45
N THR A 144 -9.24 -2.55 -9.90
CA THR A 144 -10.33 -2.02 -10.72
C THR A 144 -10.21 -2.39 -12.20
N ALA A 145 -9.16 -3.07 -12.60
CA ALA A 145 -8.97 -3.52 -13.98
C ALA A 145 -9.92 -4.66 -14.38
N THR A 146 -10.38 -5.48 -13.42
CA THR A 146 -11.30 -6.59 -13.68
C THR A 146 -12.73 -6.25 -13.24
N LYS A 147 -13.74 -6.89 -13.87
CA LYS A 147 -15.15 -6.77 -13.47
C LYS A 147 -15.36 -7.24 -12.02
N ILE A 148 -14.74 -8.34 -11.64
CA ILE A 148 -14.85 -8.92 -10.28
C ILE A 148 -14.23 -7.97 -9.25
N GLY A 149 -13.01 -7.49 -9.48
CA GLY A 149 -12.36 -6.55 -8.57
C GLY A 149 -13.15 -5.24 -8.41
N LYS A 150 -13.72 -4.70 -9.50
CA LYS A 150 -14.64 -3.56 -9.43
C LYS A 150 -15.85 -3.87 -8.55
N LYS A 151 -16.49 -5.03 -8.74
CA LYS A 151 -17.67 -5.46 -7.97
C LYS A 151 -17.35 -5.56 -6.47
N ILE A 152 -16.24 -6.21 -6.12
CA ILE A 152 -15.81 -6.33 -4.70
C ILE A 152 -15.58 -4.94 -4.12
N ARG A 153 -14.78 -4.09 -4.80
CA ARG A 153 -14.37 -2.77 -4.29
C ARG A 153 -15.53 -1.76 -4.18
N SER A 154 -16.55 -1.89 -5.03
CA SER A 154 -17.73 -1.02 -5.00
C SER A 154 -18.84 -1.50 -4.07
N ASN A 155 -18.77 -2.74 -3.57
CA ASN A 155 -19.79 -3.33 -2.72
C ASN A 155 -19.33 -3.33 -1.24
N PRO A 156 -19.93 -2.49 -0.38
CA PRO A 156 -19.59 -2.43 1.03
C PRO A 156 -19.80 -3.74 1.79
N TRP A 157 -20.79 -4.55 1.39
CA TRP A 157 -21.06 -5.84 2.00
C TRP A 157 -19.94 -6.85 1.72
N SER A 158 -19.45 -6.90 0.47
CA SER A 158 -18.27 -7.70 0.15
C SER A 158 -17.06 -7.28 0.96
N LEU A 159 -16.78 -5.98 1.06
CA LEU A 159 -15.67 -5.47 1.85
C LEU A 159 -15.82 -5.79 3.33
N LYS A 160 -17.03 -5.66 3.89
CA LYS A 160 -17.32 -6.06 5.28
C LYS A 160 -17.09 -7.54 5.52
N TRP A 161 -17.45 -8.40 4.56
CA TRP A 161 -17.20 -9.84 4.67
C TRP A 161 -15.70 -10.12 4.84
N PHE A 162 -14.84 -9.52 4.00
CA PHE A 162 -13.38 -9.65 4.11
C PHE A 162 -12.85 -9.14 5.45
N ILE A 163 -13.31 -7.96 5.88
CA ILE A 163 -12.87 -7.32 7.14
C ILE A 163 -13.29 -8.16 8.34
N ASN A 164 -14.56 -8.56 8.41
CA ASN A 164 -15.07 -9.34 9.53
C ASN A 164 -14.36 -10.69 9.62
N HIS A 165 -14.07 -11.33 8.48
CA HIS A 165 -13.38 -12.62 8.48
C HIS A 165 -11.95 -12.48 9.04
N ALA A 166 -11.21 -11.44 8.67
CA ALA A 166 -9.90 -11.16 9.24
C ALA A 166 -10.00 -10.92 10.76
N HIS A 167 -10.91 -10.05 11.20
CA HIS A 167 -11.05 -9.71 12.62
C HIS A 167 -11.52 -10.90 13.47
N ASN A 168 -12.40 -11.75 12.95
CA ASN A 168 -12.87 -12.96 13.65
C ASN A 168 -11.72 -13.96 13.89
N ASN A 169 -10.66 -13.90 13.09
CA ASN A 169 -9.44 -14.69 13.26
C ASN A 169 -8.31 -13.89 13.95
N ASN A 170 -8.61 -12.75 14.58
CA ASN A 170 -7.64 -11.86 15.22
C ASN A 170 -6.57 -11.30 14.26
N ALA A 171 -6.77 -11.37 12.96
CA ALA A 171 -5.88 -10.81 11.96
C ALA A 171 -6.21 -9.34 11.69
N LYS A 172 -5.19 -8.49 11.58
CA LYS A 172 -5.33 -7.13 11.05
C LYS A 172 -5.54 -7.16 9.56
N ILE A 173 -6.26 -6.17 9.04
CA ILE A 173 -6.50 -6.06 7.60
C ILE A 173 -6.02 -4.71 7.05
N HIS A 174 -5.25 -4.78 5.96
CA HIS A 174 -4.83 -3.63 5.15
C HIS A 174 -5.58 -3.58 3.83
N GLY A 175 -6.17 -2.44 3.50
CA GLY A 175 -6.79 -2.22 2.19
C GLY A 175 -5.80 -1.61 1.19
N LEU A 176 -5.27 -2.43 0.27
CA LEU A 176 -4.29 -1.97 -0.74
C LEU A 176 -4.90 -0.96 -1.71
N GLY A 177 -4.31 0.25 -1.76
CA GLY A 177 -4.76 1.34 -2.61
C GLY A 177 -6.21 1.76 -2.34
N PHE A 178 -6.74 1.54 -1.14
CA PHE A 178 -8.13 1.86 -0.82
C PHE A 178 -8.27 3.33 -0.42
N THR A 179 -8.70 4.16 -1.36
CA THR A 179 -8.69 5.63 -1.26
C THR A 179 -10.07 6.27 -1.14
N SER A 180 -11.15 5.46 -1.07
CA SER A 180 -12.53 5.99 -1.00
C SER A 180 -12.83 6.55 0.38
N THR A 181 -12.60 7.85 0.57
CA THR A 181 -12.85 8.54 1.84
C THR A 181 -14.30 8.40 2.33
N LYS A 182 -15.27 8.22 1.43
CA LYS A 182 -16.68 7.94 1.75
C LYS A 182 -16.84 6.63 2.53
N TRP A 183 -16.08 5.61 2.16
CA TRP A 183 -16.21 4.27 2.74
C TRP A 183 -15.29 4.04 3.94
N LEU A 184 -14.15 4.74 4.04
CA LEU A 184 -13.20 4.58 5.13
C LEU A 184 -13.84 4.72 6.51
N ARG A 185 -14.83 5.61 6.67
CA ARG A 185 -15.58 5.78 7.92
C ARG A 185 -16.53 4.64 8.26
N LYS A 186 -16.90 3.84 7.27
CA LYS A 186 -17.92 2.77 7.40
C LYS A 186 -17.32 1.38 7.43
N LEU A 187 -16.04 1.29 7.14
CA LEU A 187 -15.30 0.04 7.01
C LEU A 187 -14.13 0.05 8.01
N ASN A 188 -14.10 -0.94 8.88
CA ASN A 188 -13.12 -1.02 9.97
C ASN A 188 -11.81 -1.66 9.50
N PHE A 189 -11.19 -1.13 8.42
CA PHE A 189 -9.82 -1.49 8.12
C PHE A 189 -8.89 -1.06 9.24
N ASP A 190 -7.88 -1.87 9.59
CA ASP A 190 -6.82 -1.45 10.51
C ASP A 190 -5.91 -0.43 9.84
N SER A 191 -5.65 -0.64 8.55
CA SER A 191 -4.91 0.32 7.74
C SER A 191 -5.29 0.28 6.27
N VAL A 192 -4.96 1.35 5.57
CA VAL A 192 -5.07 1.49 4.11
C VAL A 192 -3.90 2.30 3.59
N ASP A 193 -3.64 2.24 2.27
CA ASP A 193 -2.69 3.13 1.62
C ASP A 193 -3.35 3.99 0.53
N SER A 194 -2.71 5.11 0.21
CA SER A 194 -3.20 6.03 -0.81
C SER A 194 -2.07 6.74 -1.55
N THR A 195 -2.19 6.77 -2.88
CA THR A 195 -1.45 7.66 -3.77
C THR A 195 -2.29 8.83 -4.29
N SER A 196 -3.53 8.98 -3.83
CA SER A 196 -4.49 9.95 -4.40
C SER A 196 -4.04 11.40 -4.28
N TRP A 197 -3.20 11.73 -3.31
CA TRP A 197 -2.62 13.06 -3.17
C TRP A 197 -1.75 13.46 -4.37
N LEU A 198 -1.20 12.48 -5.11
CA LEU A 198 -0.42 12.71 -6.35
C LEU A 198 -1.29 13.11 -7.56
N SER A 199 -2.62 13.09 -7.43
CA SER A 199 -3.51 13.52 -8.53
C SER A 199 -3.49 15.03 -8.79
N GLY A 200 -2.72 15.80 -8.01
CA GLY A 200 -2.42 17.21 -8.28
C GLY A 200 -1.89 17.47 -9.68
N ARG A 201 -1.11 16.52 -10.26
CA ARG A 201 -0.66 16.61 -11.68
C ARG A 201 -1.79 16.66 -12.70
N TYR A 202 -2.99 16.23 -12.32
CA TYR A 202 -4.22 16.27 -13.11
C TYR A 202 -5.17 17.39 -12.65
N GLY A 203 -4.69 18.33 -11.82
CA GLY A 203 -5.45 19.46 -11.32
C GLY A 203 -6.34 19.18 -10.12
N SER A 204 -6.27 18.00 -9.53
CA SER A 204 -7.03 17.71 -8.30
C SER A 204 -6.43 18.46 -7.10
N ILE A 205 -7.30 19.13 -6.32
CA ILE A 205 -6.94 19.84 -5.11
C ILE A 205 -7.71 19.19 -3.96
N PHE A 206 -7.01 18.78 -2.91
CA PHE A 206 -7.64 18.27 -1.69
C PHE A 206 -7.68 19.34 -0.62
N LYS A 207 -8.73 19.32 0.20
CA LYS A 207 -8.88 20.18 1.37
C LYS A 207 -9.55 19.41 2.50
N PHE A 208 -8.88 19.27 3.62
CA PHE A 208 -9.45 18.70 4.85
C PHE A 208 -10.18 19.80 5.63
N LYS A 209 -11.51 19.72 5.70
CA LYS A 209 -12.37 20.67 6.42
C LYS A 209 -13.59 19.93 6.96
N ASN A 210 -14.04 20.32 8.17
CA ASN A 210 -15.22 19.74 8.81
C ASN A 210 -15.16 18.20 8.86
N GLN A 211 -14.01 17.67 9.28
CA GLN A 211 -13.74 16.23 9.40
C GLN A 211 -13.85 15.45 8.07
N LYS A 212 -13.89 16.11 6.92
CA LYS A 212 -13.98 15.50 5.59
C LYS A 212 -12.79 15.92 4.73
N LEU A 213 -12.27 15.00 3.97
CA LEU A 213 -11.31 15.30 2.91
C LEU A 213 -12.08 15.50 1.60
N ASN A 214 -12.21 16.75 1.20
CA ASN A 214 -12.92 17.15 -0.01
C ASN A 214 -11.92 17.21 -1.17
N GLN A 215 -12.34 16.72 -2.33
CA GLN A 215 -11.57 16.79 -3.56
C GLN A 215 -12.27 17.75 -4.53
N TYR A 216 -11.52 18.70 -5.03
CA TYR A 216 -11.94 19.64 -6.03
C TYR A 216 -11.20 19.30 -7.32
N ASN A 217 -11.93 19.11 -8.43
CA ASN A 217 -11.36 18.87 -9.76
C ASN A 217 -11.65 20.08 -10.63
N PRO A 218 -10.79 21.10 -10.68
CA PRO A 218 -10.92 22.12 -11.70
C PRO A 218 -10.59 21.47 -13.05
N LYS A 219 -11.63 21.33 -13.88
CA LYS A 219 -11.61 20.99 -15.33
C LYS A 219 -10.33 20.28 -15.82
N ASN A 220 -10.13 19.01 -15.49
CA ASN A 220 -9.20 18.02 -16.09
C ASN A 220 -8.00 18.56 -16.91
N LYS A 221 -7.42 19.69 -16.53
CA LYS A 221 -6.28 20.28 -17.22
C LYS A 221 -5.00 19.95 -16.48
N ARG A 222 -4.04 19.40 -17.21
CA ARG A 222 -2.69 19.18 -16.72
C ARG A 222 -2.11 20.51 -16.21
N VAL A 223 -1.73 20.55 -14.94
CA VAL A 223 -1.20 21.75 -14.29
C VAL A 223 0.30 21.82 -14.51
N LYS A 224 0.83 23.00 -14.85
CA LYS A 224 2.29 23.20 -15.05
C LYS A 224 3.05 23.04 -13.72
N ASP A 225 2.56 23.64 -12.65
CA ASP A 225 3.18 23.52 -11.31
C ASP A 225 2.47 22.44 -10.47
N TRP A 226 2.60 21.19 -10.94
CA TRP A 226 2.06 20.03 -10.21
C TRP A 226 2.79 19.76 -8.89
N TYR A 227 4.05 20.22 -8.72
CA TYR A 227 4.84 19.97 -7.53
C TYR A 227 4.26 20.68 -6.30
N ALA A 228 3.94 21.98 -6.42
CA ALA A 228 3.28 22.73 -5.35
C ALA A 228 1.94 22.11 -4.95
N LEU A 229 1.15 21.63 -5.94
CA LEU A 229 -0.10 20.93 -5.67
C LEU A 229 0.10 19.58 -4.97
N HIS A 230 1.16 18.85 -5.30
CA HIS A 230 1.48 17.61 -4.59
C HIS A 230 1.81 17.87 -3.12
N ILE A 231 2.60 18.91 -2.83
CA ILE A 231 2.91 19.31 -1.44
C ILE A 231 1.63 19.71 -0.70
N HIS A 232 0.81 20.59 -1.29
CA HIS A 232 -0.46 20.99 -0.71
C HIS A 232 -1.36 19.76 -0.41
N ASN A 233 -1.58 18.93 -1.40
CA ASN A 233 -2.42 17.74 -1.26
C ASN A 233 -1.88 16.78 -0.21
N PHE A 234 -0.56 16.58 -0.16
CA PHE A 234 0.07 15.73 0.83
C PHE A 234 -0.21 16.24 2.26
N VAL A 235 -0.05 17.54 2.51
CA VAL A 235 -0.35 18.17 3.81
C VAL A 235 -1.83 17.96 4.21
N GLU A 236 -2.75 18.16 3.28
CA GLU A 236 -4.17 17.94 3.55
C GLU A 236 -4.51 16.45 3.83
N TRP A 237 -3.84 15.53 3.14
CA TRP A 237 -3.95 14.09 3.40
C TRP A 237 -3.35 13.70 4.76
N VAL A 238 -2.24 14.33 5.19
CA VAL A 238 -1.66 14.13 6.53
C VAL A 238 -2.65 14.54 7.61
N LYS A 239 -3.31 15.71 7.46
CA LYS A 239 -4.36 16.16 8.39
C LYS A 239 -5.49 15.12 8.49
N PHE A 240 -5.93 14.59 7.35
CA PHE A 240 -6.96 13.56 7.30
C PHE A 240 -6.49 12.23 7.91
N SER A 241 -5.26 11.80 7.64
CA SER A 241 -4.67 10.59 8.24
C SER A 241 -4.63 10.68 9.76
N ASN A 242 -4.17 11.80 10.31
CA ASN A 242 -4.13 12.05 11.75
C ASN A 242 -5.54 12.07 12.39
N PHE A 243 -6.51 12.58 11.66
CA PHE A 243 -7.91 12.53 12.10
C PHE A 243 -8.45 11.09 12.08
N ALA A 244 -8.16 10.33 11.02
CA ALA A 244 -8.62 8.95 10.86
C ALA A 244 -8.01 8.03 11.95
N GLU A 245 -6.74 8.22 12.31
CA GLU A 245 -6.09 7.45 13.38
C GLU A 245 -6.82 7.59 14.73
N LYS A 246 -7.41 8.75 14.99
CA LYS A 246 -8.09 9.05 16.26
C LYS A 246 -9.58 8.70 16.27
N ASN A 247 -10.22 8.61 15.12
CA ASN A 247 -11.69 8.59 15.02
C ASN A 247 -12.30 7.40 14.26
N PHE A 248 -11.46 6.56 13.61
CA PHE A 248 -11.93 5.42 12.81
C PHE A 248 -11.30 4.11 13.30
#